data_f4d6e244289d6243450fe7922974d58d
#
_entry.id   f4d6e244289d6243450fe7922974d58d
#
_cell.length_a   1.000
_cell.length_b   1.000
_cell.length_c   1.000
_cell.angle_alpha   90.00
_cell.angle_beta   90.00
_cell.angle_gamma   90.00
#
_symmetry.space_group_name_H-M   'P 1'
#
loop_
_entity.id
_entity.type
_entity.pdbx_description
1 polymer ?
#
loop_
_entity_poly.entity_id
_entity_poly.type
_entity_poly.pdbx_seq_one_letter_code
_entity_poly.pdbx_strand_id
1 'polypeptide(L)'
;MKLVSKKKELSDYKYIIIDEFQDISDGRYDLILQFLNQNENTKLFCVGDDWQAIYRFAGSDHKIMTNFQNLFGKTTTLKLDQTFRYNDQIAKVSEKFITQNPSQIKKDLKTLTNKPDPQIFIHWHHDDPLEAIRLAVKTIKDQHLIKDETLLILSRYNHNELTEGNLKSIKDQWDGGTISQRSVHSSKGLEADFVIVSDLKSDFFGFPSEILDDPILNLVLSEEDYFQDSEERRLFYVALTRAKHQTHLIADATCPSRFAQELTNGKYPVSVTGNPDSNKKCPACSDGVLLKKTGMFGEYYSCYNFPV
;
A
#
# COMPACT_ATOMS: atom_id res chain seq x y z
N MET A 1 21.17 22.61 6.88
CA MET A 1 22.54 22.05 6.76
C MET A 1 23.65 23.09 6.95
N LYS A 2 23.74 24.21 6.30
CA LYS A 2 24.80 25.23 6.51
C LYS A 2 24.92 25.79 7.96
N LEU A 3 23.91 25.69 8.80
CA LEU A 3 23.94 26.17 10.20
C LEU A 3 24.60 25.15 11.14
N VAL A 4 24.43 23.87 10.87
CA VAL A 4 25.00 22.78 11.69
C VAL A 4 26.52 22.64 11.43
N SER A 5 26.93 22.84 10.16
CA SER A 5 28.36 22.81 9.79
C SER A 5 29.19 23.97 10.37
N LYS A 6 28.55 25.03 10.92
CA LYS A 6 29.22 26.21 11.50
C LYS A 6 29.47 26.09 13.02
N LYS A 7 29.62 24.88 13.58
CA LYS A 7 29.96 24.67 15.02
C LYS A 7 29.15 25.52 16.01
N LYS A 8 27.87 25.77 15.74
CA LYS A 8 26.95 26.15 16.80
C LYS A 8 26.74 24.91 17.65
N GLU A 9 27.00 25.00 18.95
CA GLU A 9 26.72 23.97 19.91
C GLU A 9 25.28 23.51 19.76
N LEU A 10 25.10 22.30 19.19
CA LEU A 10 23.82 21.62 19.24
C LEU A 10 23.66 21.12 20.68
N SER A 11 22.43 21.15 21.18
CA SER A 11 22.14 20.63 22.51
C SER A 11 22.68 19.20 22.66
N ASP A 12 23.26 18.93 23.84
CA ASP A 12 23.88 17.64 24.14
C ASP A 12 22.79 16.59 24.44
N TYR A 13 22.28 15.96 23.39
CA TYR A 13 21.26 14.92 23.53
C TYR A 13 21.92 13.58 23.89
N LYS A 14 21.44 12.95 24.96
CA LYS A 14 21.82 11.59 25.32
C LYS A 14 21.15 10.54 24.44
N TYR A 15 19.90 10.78 24.00
CA TYR A 15 19.12 9.90 23.16
C TYR A 15 18.46 10.69 22.04
N ILE A 16 18.47 10.12 20.85
CA ILE A 16 17.68 10.55 19.69
C ILE A 16 16.72 9.40 19.37
N ILE A 17 15.42 9.67 19.42
CA ILE A 17 14.39 8.69 19.17
C ILE A 17 13.62 9.14 17.93
N ILE A 18 13.49 8.24 16.95
CA ILE A 18 12.82 8.52 15.67
C ILE A 18 11.80 7.43 15.41
N ASP A 19 10.56 7.85 15.24
CA ASP A 19 9.46 7.00 14.80
C ASP A 19 9.25 7.13 13.28
N GLU A 20 8.57 6.15 12.67
CA GLU A 20 8.33 6.05 11.21
C GLU A 20 9.64 6.22 10.40
N PHE A 21 10.72 5.56 10.86
CA PHE A 21 12.06 5.75 10.30
C PHE A 21 12.18 5.38 8.81
N GLN A 22 11.28 4.55 8.26
CA GLN A 22 11.21 4.24 6.84
C GLN A 22 10.89 5.45 5.96
N ASP A 23 10.38 6.55 6.56
CA ASP A 23 10.04 7.77 5.83
C ASP A 23 11.13 8.85 5.93
N ILE A 24 12.34 8.45 6.34
CA ILE A 24 13.47 9.37 6.44
C ILE A 24 13.98 9.76 5.05
N SER A 25 14.37 11.05 4.90
CA SER A 25 15.06 11.56 3.70
C SER A 25 16.55 11.71 3.97
N ASP A 26 17.35 11.79 2.88
CA ASP A 26 18.80 12.02 2.96
C ASP A 26 19.14 13.27 3.81
N GLY A 27 18.38 14.35 3.65
CA GLY A 27 18.62 15.57 4.42
C GLY A 27 18.39 15.39 5.92
N ARG A 28 17.42 14.55 6.32
CA ARG A 28 17.19 14.19 7.73
C ARG A 28 18.24 13.21 8.24
N TYR A 29 18.66 12.27 7.40
CA TYR A 29 19.77 11.36 7.70
C TYR A 29 21.06 12.13 7.99
N ASP A 30 21.44 13.07 7.12
CA ASP A 30 22.60 13.92 7.31
C ASP A 30 22.52 14.73 8.62
N LEU A 31 21.32 15.23 8.96
CA LEU A 31 21.12 15.94 10.24
C LEU A 31 21.38 15.03 11.45
N ILE A 32 20.89 13.79 11.40
CA ILE A 32 21.12 12.80 12.47
C ILE A 32 22.62 12.53 12.60
N LEU A 33 23.33 12.32 11.50
CA LEU A 33 24.78 12.10 11.52
C LEU A 33 25.53 13.27 12.16
N GLN A 34 25.11 14.53 11.93
CA GLN A 34 25.73 15.68 12.57
C GLN A 34 25.56 15.64 14.11
N PHE A 35 24.39 15.23 14.62
CA PHE A 35 24.18 15.08 16.05
C PHE A 35 25.06 13.96 16.64
N LEU A 36 25.12 12.82 15.97
CA LEU A 36 25.92 11.67 16.42
C LEU A 36 27.42 11.97 16.42
N ASN A 37 27.90 12.72 15.42
CA ASN A 37 29.31 13.11 15.30
C ASN A 37 29.75 14.17 16.34
N GLN A 38 28.81 14.92 16.91
CA GLN A 38 29.13 15.91 17.93
C GLN A 38 29.32 15.30 19.33
N ASN A 39 28.62 14.21 19.62
CA ASN A 39 28.71 13.53 20.92
C ASN A 39 28.66 12.01 20.76
N GLU A 40 29.78 11.37 20.93
CA GLU A 40 29.94 9.90 20.83
C GLU A 40 29.08 9.12 21.85
N ASN A 41 28.59 9.77 22.90
CA ASN A 41 27.72 9.16 23.90
C ASN A 41 26.23 9.19 23.49
N THR A 42 25.86 9.93 22.44
CA THR A 42 24.50 9.97 21.95
C THR A 42 24.09 8.60 21.41
N LYS A 43 22.94 8.12 21.84
CA LYS A 43 22.35 6.84 21.37
C LYS A 43 21.19 7.13 20.44
N LEU A 44 21.19 6.45 19.29
CA LEU A 44 20.11 6.51 18.31
C LEU A 44 19.18 5.31 18.53
N PHE A 45 17.87 5.58 18.58
CA PHE A 45 16.81 4.58 18.62
C PHE A 45 15.78 4.89 17.55
N CYS A 46 15.64 3.98 16.59
CA CYS A 46 14.73 4.15 15.45
C CYS A 46 13.68 3.04 15.45
N VAL A 47 12.43 3.41 15.17
CA VAL A 47 11.32 2.49 14.94
C VAL A 47 10.77 2.74 13.56
N GLY A 48 10.43 1.68 12.83
CA GLY A 48 9.87 1.81 11.49
C GLY A 48 9.46 0.48 10.89
N ASP A 49 8.74 0.55 9.78
CA ASP A 49 8.23 -0.58 9.02
C ASP A 49 8.53 -0.37 7.53
N ASP A 50 9.52 -1.06 6.97
CA ASP A 50 9.92 -0.96 5.55
C ASP A 50 8.78 -1.30 4.59
N TRP A 51 7.81 -2.15 5.00
CA TRP A 51 6.63 -2.46 4.21
C TRP A 51 5.66 -1.28 4.05
N GLN A 52 5.80 -0.25 4.90
CA GLN A 52 5.01 0.99 4.87
C GLN A 52 5.78 2.22 4.36
N ALA A 53 6.92 2.01 3.68
CA ALA A 53 7.69 3.08 3.05
C ALA A 53 7.03 3.54 1.74
N ILE A 54 6.19 4.57 1.79
CA ILE A 54 5.32 5.03 0.69
C ILE A 54 5.49 6.52 0.35
N TYR A 55 6.56 7.17 0.80
CA TYR A 55 6.78 8.61 0.61
C TYR A 55 8.05 8.94 -0.19
N ARG A 56 8.45 8.06 -1.13
CA ARG A 56 9.59 8.33 -2.02
C ARG A 56 9.40 9.63 -2.79
N PHE A 57 8.19 9.88 -3.30
CA PHE A 57 7.85 11.13 -3.98
C PHE A 57 8.06 12.40 -3.12
N ALA A 58 8.08 12.26 -1.80
CA ALA A 58 8.39 13.33 -0.84
C ALA A 58 9.86 13.35 -0.41
N GLY A 59 10.73 12.54 -1.08
CA GLY A 59 12.16 12.47 -0.85
C GLY A 59 12.58 11.48 0.24
N SER A 60 11.71 10.55 0.66
CA SER A 60 12.09 9.48 1.58
C SER A 60 12.95 8.43 0.88
N ASP A 61 13.94 7.90 1.60
CA ASP A 61 14.75 6.76 1.16
C ASP A 61 14.68 5.62 2.17
N HIS A 62 13.88 4.60 1.84
CA HIS A 62 13.73 3.41 2.69
C HIS A 62 15.04 2.59 2.80
N LYS A 63 15.99 2.77 1.86
CA LYS A 63 17.30 2.12 1.89
C LYS A 63 18.11 2.53 3.12
N ILE A 64 17.86 3.73 3.67
CA ILE A 64 18.48 4.18 4.93
C ILE A 64 18.07 3.25 6.08
N MET A 65 16.81 2.82 6.12
CA MET A 65 16.34 1.87 7.12
C MET A 65 16.84 0.44 6.86
N THR A 66 16.74 -0.05 5.61
CA THR A 66 17.13 -1.43 5.29
C THR A 66 18.63 -1.67 5.39
N ASN A 67 19.46 -0.61 5.21
CA ASN A 67 20.92 -0.64 5.38
C ASN A 67 21.39 -0.06 6.70
N PHE A 68 20.55 0.01 7.71
CA PHE A 68 20.82 0.70 8.99
C PHE A 68 22.17 0.33 9.61
N GLN A 69 22.49 -0.97 9.68
CA GLN A 69 23.75 -1.43 10.27
C GLN A 69 24.98 -0.96 9.49
N ASN A 70 24.90 -0.89 8.16
CA ASN A 70 26.01 -0.41 7.33
C ASN A 70 26.23 1.10 7.49
N LEU A 71 25.14 1.85 7.71
CA LEU A 71 25.17 3.30 7.77
C LEU A 71 25.52 3.83 9.18
N PHE A 72 25.03 3.17 10.24
CA PHE A 72 25.19 3.61 11.63
C PHE A 72 26.15 2.74 12.44
N GLY A 73 26.71 1.68 11.83
CA GLY A 73 27.67 0.80 12.48
C GLY A 73 27.02 -0.23 13.41
N LYS A 74 27.68 -0.56 14.54
CA LYS A 74 27.24 -1.62 15.45
C LYS A 74 25.87 -1.29 16.06
N THR A 75 24.88 -2.10 15.72
CA THR A 75 23.47 -1.91 16.12
C THR A 75 22.88 -3.17 16.72
N THR A 76 21.80 -3.02 17.48
CA THR A 76 20.92 -4.11 17.91
C THR A 76 19.57 -3.93 17.24
N THR A 77 19.16 -4.92 16.46
CA THR A 77 17.86 -4.90 15.78
C THR A 77 16.90 -5.84 16.49
N LEU A 78 15.74 -5.32 16.86
CA LEU A 78 14.61 -6.07 17.41
C LEU A 78 13.46 -6.04 16.43
N LYS A 79 12.77 -7.16 16.26
CA LYS A 79 11.58 -7.27 15.42
C LYS A 79 10.34 -7.30 16.30
N LEU A 80 9.36 -6.45 15.95
CA LEU A 80 8.00 -6.55 16.47
C LEU A 80 7.22 -7.45 15.51
N ASP A 81 7.00 -8.70 15.91
CA ASP A 81 6.40 -9.75 15.08
C ASP A 81 4.90 -9.97 15.35
N GLN A 82 4.30 -9.17 16.24
CA GLN A 82 2.88 -9.28 16.58
C GLN A 82 2.09 -8.04 16.17
N THR A 83 1.01 -8.25 15.44
CA THR A 83 0.02 -7.21 15.12
C THR A 83 -1.27 -7.42 15.88
N PHE A 84 -1.87 -6.31 16.33
CA PHE A 84 -3.15 -6.26 17.04
C PHE A 84 -4.27 -5.69 16.18
N ARG A 85 -3.94 -5.17 14.98
CA ARG A 85 -4.88 -4.46 14.12
C ARG A 85 -5.78 -5.40 13.35
N TYR A 86 -5.24 -6.41 12.69
CA TYR A 86 -5.97 -7.25 11.74
C TYR A 86 -5.82 -8.74 12.04
N ASN A 87 -6.71 -9.53 11.45
CA ASN A 87 -6.74 -10.98 11.62
C ASN A 87 -5.69 -11.72 10.74
N ASP A 88 -5.56 -13.03 10.98
CA ASP A 88 -4.58 -13.88 10.31
C ASP A 88 -4.80 -14.01 8.80
N GLN A 89 -6.04 -13.91 8.31
CA GLN A 89 -6.31 -14.03 6.86
C GLN A 89 -5.83 -12.79 6.11
N ILE A 90 -6.02 -11.59 6.68
CA ILE A 90 -5.45 -10.36 6.12
C ILE A 90 -3.92 -10.42 6.19
N ALA A 91 -3.35 -10.87 7.33
CA ALA A 91 -1.90 -11.04 7.48
C ALA A 91 -1.31 -11.96 6.39
N LYS A 92 -1.87 -13.16 6.22
CA LYS A 92 -1.39 -14.15 5.23
C LYS A 92 -1.35 -13.61 3.79
N VAL A 93 -2.41 -12.88 3.39
CA VAL A 93 -2.48 -12.32 2.04
C VAL A 93 -1.49 -11.17 1.90
N SER A 94 -1.52 -10.20 2.82
CA SER A 94 -0.71 -8.98 2.74
C SER A 94 0.78 -9.28 2.87
N GLU A 95 1.19 -10.17 3.78
CA GLU A 95 2.58 -10.62 3.92
C GLU A 95 3.08 -11.32 2.65
N LYS A 96 2.31 -12.29 2.14
CA LYS A 96 2.68 -12.99 0.92
C LYS A 96 2.77 -12.07 -0.29
N PHE A 97 1.88 -11.07 -0.36
CA PHE A 97 1.87 -10.08 -1.43
C PHE A 97 3.10 -9.17 -1.37
N ILE A 98 3.41 -8.58 -0.21
CA ILE A 98 4.53 -7.64 -0.08
C ILE A 98 5.88 -8.32 -0.24
N THR A 99 6.02 -9.54 0.25
CA THR A 99 7.28 -10.32 0.20
C THR A 99 7.59 -10.94 -1.17
N GLN A 100 6.75 -10.74 -2.20
CA GLN A 100 7.15 -10.97 -3.59
C GLN A 100 8.34 -10.08 -3.97
N ASN A 101 8.43 -8.87 -3.41
CA ASN A 101 9.63 -8.06 -3.54
C ASN A 101 10.73 -8.57 -2.60
N PRO A 102 11.85 -9.11 -3.11
CA PRO A 102 12.91 -9.70 -2.30
C PRO A 102 13.70 -8.67 -1.47
N SER A 103 13.58 -7.37 -1.77
CA SER A 103 14.24 -6.30 -1.02
C SER A 103 13.55 -5.99 0.32
N GLN A 104 12.33 -6.49 0.54
CA GLN A 104 11.60 -6.28 1.79
C GLN A 104 12.13 -7.16 2.92
N ILE A 105 12.24 -6.61 4.12
CA ILE A 105 12.66 -7.34 5.32
C ILE A 105 11.59 -8.40 5.66
N LYS A 106 11.94 -9.67 5.64
CA LYS A 106 11.01 -10.74 6.01
C LYS A 106 10.64 -10.66 7.49
N LYS A 107 9.35 -10.73 7.76
CA LYS A 107 8.75 -10.71 9.10
C LYS A 107 7.79 -11.90 9.21
N ASP A 108 7.76 -12.57 10.36
CA ASP A 108 6.78 -13.63 10.64
C ASP A 108 5.68 -13.02 11.51
N LEU A 109 4.67 -12.42 10.85
CA LEU A 109 3.61 -11.69 11.57
C LEU A 109 2.68 -12.65 12.30
N LYS A 110 2.55 -12.46 13.61
CA LYS A 110 1.58 -13.12 14.47
C LYS A 110 0.36 -12.24 14.70
N THR A 111 -0.80 -12.82 14.70
CA THR A 111 -2.06 -12.13 14.96
C THR A 111 -2.75 -12.74 16.17
N LEU A 112 -3.60 -11.95 16.85
CA LEU A 112 -4.40 -12.47 17.97
C LEU A 112 -5.71 -13.12 17.53
N THR A 113 -6.20 -12.72 16.36
CA THR A 113 -7.50 -13.18 15.85
C THR A 113 -7.29 -14.11 14.67
N ASN A 114 -7.81 -15.34 14.79
CA ASN A 114 -7.83 -16.33 13.73
C ASN A 114 -9.23 -16.41 13.12
N LYS A 115 -9.32 -16.45 11.80
CA LYS A 115 -10.57 -16.60 11.05
C LYS A 115 -10.50 -17.84 10.17
N PRO A 116 -11.57 -18.65 10.09
CA PRO A 116 -11.58 -19.84 9.25
C PRO A 116 -11.64 -19.51 7.77
N ASP A 117 -12.34 -18.44 7.41
CA ASP A 117 -12.65 -18.07 6.04
C ASP A 117 -11.81 -16.85 5.58
N PRO A 118 -11.61 -16.67 4.27
CA PRO A 118 -10.95 -15.49 3.71
C PRO A 118 -11.60 -14.19 4.19
N GLN A 119 -10.77 -13.20 4.52
CA GLN A 119 -11.23 -11.87 4.95
C GLN A 119 -10.81 -10.77 3.97
N ILE A 120 -10.31 -11.15 2.79
CA ILE A 120 -10.12 -10.26 1.65
C ILE A 120 -11.02 -10.73 0.53
N PHE A 121 -11.85 -9.81 0.05
CA PHE A 121 -12.87 -10.04 -0.98
C PHE A 121 -12.53 -9.22 -2.22
N ILE A 122 -12.68 -9.82 -3.41
CA ILE A 122 -12.47 -9.15 -4.69
C ILE A 122 -13.80 -9.15 -5.43
N HIS A 123 -14.29 -7.96 -5.79
CA HIS A 123 -15.52 -7.74 -6.53
C HIS A 123 -15.16 -7.22 -7.91
N TRP A 124 -15.34 -8.06 -8.93
CA TRP A 124 -15.16 -7.67 -10.31
C TRP A 124 -16.41 -6.95 -10.83
N HIS A 125 -16.20 -5.81 -11.51
CA HIS A 125 -17.27 -5.07 -12.19
C HIS A 125 -16.89 -4.83 -13.66
N HIS A 126 -17.88 -4.66 -14.54
CA HIS A 126 -17.66 -4.39 -15.96
C HIS A 126 -17.88 -2.91 -16.29
N ASP A 127 -18.89 -2.29 -15.70
CA ASP A 127 -19.31 -0.93 -16.07
C ASP A 127 -19.31 0.05 -14.89
N ASP A 128 -19.89 -0.31 -13.75
CA ASP A 128 -20.09 0.61 -12.65
C ASP A 128 -19.39 0.17 -11.37
N PRO A 129 -18.28 0.83 -10.98
CA PRO A 129 -17.60 0.56 -9.71
C PRO A 129 -18.49 0.85 -8.49
N LEU A 130 -19.46 1.76 -8.59
CA LEU A 130 -20.35 2.08 -7.47
C LEU A 130 -21.26 0.90 -7.12
N GLU A 131 -21.73 0.15 -8.11
CA GLU A 131 -22.52 -1.07 -7.86
C GLU A 131 -21.69 -2.14 -7.14
N ALA A 132 -20.43 -2.31 -7.52
CA ALA A 132 -19.53 -3.22 -6.82
C ALA A 132 -19.23 -2.77 -5.37
N ILE A 133 -19.12 -1.46 -5.13
CA ILE A 133 -19.01 -0.90 -3.76
C ILE A 133 -20.29 -1.20 -2.95
N ARG A 134 -21.47 -1.02 -3.54
CA ARG A 134 -22.75 -1.36 -2.89
C ARG A 134 -22.86 -2.84 -2.57
N LEU A 135 -22.39 -3.71 -3.48
CA LEU A 135 -22.32 -5.15 -3.26
C LEU A 135 -21.38 -5.49 -2.10
N ALA A 136 -20.21 -4.84 -2.05
CA ALA A 136 -19.28 -5.00 -0.93
C ALA A 136 -19.92 -4.59 0.41
N VAL A 137 -20.57 -3.43 0.47
CA VAL A 137 -21.31 -2.96 1.65
C VAL A 137 -22.39 -3.96 2.06
N LYS A 138 -23.16 -4.46 1.10
CA LYS A 138 -24.17 -5.50 1.36
C LYS A 138 -23.53 -6.76 1.91
N THR A 139 -22.45 -7.24 1.32
CA THR A 139 -21.74 -8.45 1.77
C THR A 139 -21.28 -8.32 3.22
N ILE A 140 -20.76 -7.13 3.60
CA ILE A 140 -20.36 -6.86 4.98
C ILE A 140 -21.60 -6.93 5.92
N LYS A 141 -22.68 -6.26 5.55
CA LYS A 141 -23.92 -6.22 6.37
C LYS A 141 -24.59 -7.58 6.53
N ASP A 142 -24.50 -8.44 5.51
CA ASP A 142 -25.04 -9.81 5.57
C ASP A 142 -24.25 -10.70 6.56
N GLN A 143 -22.98 -10.36 6.83
CA GLN A 143 -22.08 -11.11 7.69
C GLN A 143 -21.88 -10.50 9.08
N HIS A 144 -22.13 -9.19 9.22
CA HIS A 144 -21.87 -8.43 10.45
C HIS A 144 -23.06 -7.55 10.81
N LEU A 145 -23.33 -7.48 12.12
CA LEU A 145 -24.30 -6.51 12.65
C LEU A 145 -23.57 -5.15 12.79
N ILE A 146 -23.99 -4.17 11.99
CA ILE A 146 -23.42 -2.82 12.00
C ILE A 146 -24.15 -2.01 13.09
N LYS A 147 -23.40 -1.51 14.06
CA LYS A 147 -23.88 -0.60 15.12
C LYS A 147 -23.10 0.70 15.14
N ASP A 148 -21.78 0.60 15.41
CA ASP A 148 -20.88 1.75 15.51
C ASP A 148 -19.61 1.53 14.64
N GLU A 149 -19.60 0.46 13.82
CA GLU A 149 -18.44 0.08 13.02
C GLU A 149 -18.12 1.15 11.97
N THR A 150 -16.83 1.25 11.71
CA THR A 150 -16.26 2.21 10.76
C THR A 150 -16.00 1.55 9.41
N LEU A 151 -16.41 2.20 8.33
CA LEU A 151 -16.08 1.86 6.96
C LEU A 151 -15.17 2.94 6.36
N LEU A 152 -14.01 2.53 5.89
CA LEU A 152 -13.06 3.40 5.19
C LEU A 152 -13.01 3.02 3.71
N ILE A 153 -13.37 3.96 2.83
CA ILE A 153 -13.24 3.80 1.38
C ILE A 153 -11.93 4.44 0.96
N LEU A 154 -11.06 3.65 0.33
CA LEU A 154 -9.75 4.05 -0.12
C LEU A 154 -9.68 4.10 -1.64
N SER A 155 -9.19 5.21 -2.18
CA SER A 155 -8.84 5.38 -3.58
C SER A 155 -7.34 5.58 -3.76
N ARG A 156 -6.81 5.26 -4.95
CA ARG A 156 -5.38 5.51 -5.21
C ARG A 156 -5.05 7.00 -5.16
N TYR A 157 -5.94 7.84 -5.68
CA TYR A 157 -5.80 9.29 -5.73
C TYR A 157 -7.03 10.00 -5.17
N ASN A 158 -6.86 11.24 -4.65
CA ASN A 158 -7.98 12.02 -4.11
C ASN A 158 -9.05 12.34 -5.18
N HIS A 159 -8.65 12.51 -6.45
CA HIS A 159 -9.62 12.78 -7.53
C HIS A 159 -10.44 11.56 -7.94
N ASN A 160 -10.08 10.37 -7.48
CA ASN A 160 -10.84 9.13 -7.65
C ASN A 160 -11.85 8.90 -6.51
N GLU A 161 -11.88 9.78 -5.51
CA GLU A 161 -12.86 9.68 -4.42
C GLU A 161 -14.30 9.78 -4.97
N LEU A 162 -15.22 9.11 -4.31
CA LEU A 162 -16.64 9.17 -4.66
C LEU A 162 -17.15 10.61 -4.54
N THR A 163 -17.99 11.00 -5.50
CA THR A 163 -18.72 12.28 -5.39
C THR A 163 -19.58 12.30 -4.12
N GLU A 164 -19.91 13.50 -3.62
CA GLU A 164 -20.74 13.65 -2.43
C GLU A 164 -22.07 12.90 -2.53
N GLY A 165 -22.71 12.92 -3.73
CA GLY A 165 -23.95 12.21 -3.98
C GLY A 165 -23.82 10.70 -3.87
N ASN A 166 -22.74 10.14 -4.46
CA ASN A 166 -22.44 8.71 -4.39
C ASN A 166 -22.09 8.29 -2.97
N LEU A 167 -21.24 9.07 -2.30
CA LEU A 167 -20.88 8.82 -0.90
C LEU A 167 -22.10 8.86 0.02
N LYS A 168 -23.03 9.81 -0.20
CA LYS A 168 -24.28 9.88 0.54
C LYS A 168 -25.10 8.60 0.34
N SER A 169 -25.25 8.14 -0.90
CA SER A 169 -25.99 6.90 -1.20
C SER A 169 -25.41 5.66 -0.51
N ILE A 170 -24.08 5.60 -0.36
CA ILE A 170 -23.41 4.52 0.40
C ILE A 170 -23.63 4.70 1.91
N LYS A 171 -23.59 5.95 2.42
CA LYS A 171 -23.91 6.24 3.84
C LYS A 171 -25.32 5.81 4.21
N ASP A 172 -26.30 6.07 3.35
CA ASP A 172 -27.67 5.66 3.56
C ASP A 172 -27.82 4.11 3.60
N GLN A 173 -26.94 3.40 2.90
CA GLN A 173 -26.88 1.93 2.94
C GLN A 173 -26.13 1.40 4.19
N TRP A 174 -25.12 2.14 4.68
CA TRP A 174 -24.31 1.81 5.87
C TRP A 174 -25.00 2.30 7.15
N ASP A 175 -26.23 1.89 7.35
CA ASP A 175 -27.04 2.30 8.50
C ASP A 175 -26.41 1.83 9.83
N GLY A 176 -26.25 2.74 10.79
CA GLY A 176 -25.74 2.47 12.14
C GLY A 176 -24.24 2.70 12.36
N GLY A 177 -23.44 2.89 11.31
CA GLY A 177 -21.99 3.09 11.44
C GLY A 177 -21.50 4.41 10.84
N THR A 178 -20.19 4.62 10.83
CA THR A 178 -19.56 5.80 10.22
C THR A 178 -18.80 5.42 8.95
N ILE A 179 -18.87 6.30 7.92
CA ILE A 179 -18.10 6.15 6.69
C ILE A 179 -17.18 7.35 6.51
N SER A 180 -15.95 7.06 6.11
CA SER A 180 -15.01 8.05 5.61
C SER A 180 -14.37 7.59 4.29
N GLN A 181 -13.93 8.55 3.47
CA GLN A 181 -13.14 8.26 2.26
C GLN A 181 -11.82 9.02 2.30
N ARG A 182 -10.77 8.40 1.75
CA ARG A 182 -9.41 8.94 1.73
C ARG A 182 -8.62 8.33 0.58
N SER A 183 -7.56 9.02 0.14
CA SER A 183 -6.53 8.34 -0.64
C SER A 183 -5.73 7.38 0.24
N VAL A 184 -5.15 6.34 -0.36
CA VAL A 184 -4.36 5.34 0.38
C VAL A 184 -3.19 6.00 1.13
N HIS A 185 -2.50 6.98 0.52
CA HIS A 185 -1.42 7.72 1.19
C HIS A 185 -1.90 8.41 2.47
N SER A 186 -3.05 9.08 2.41
CA SER A 186 -3.60 9.79 3.58
C SER A 186 -4.20 8.86 4.63
N SER A 187 -4.32 7.57 4.34
CA SER A 187 -4.80 6.56 5.29
C SER A 187 -3.69 5.96 6.16
N LYS A 188 -2.41 6.26 5.88
CA LYS A 188 -1.31 5.78 6.72
C LYS A 188 -1.52 6.23 8.17
N GLY A 189 -1.35 5.30 9.10
CA GLY A 189 -1.62 5.54 10.53
C GLY A 189 -3.09 5.39 10.93
N LEU A 190 -4.04 5.38 9.98
CA LEU A 190 -5.45 5.15 10.28
C LEU A 190 -5.79 3.65 10.31
N GLU A 191 -6.96 3.34 10.87
CA GLU A 191 -7.56 2.01 10.83
C GLU A 191 -9.08 2.14 10.79
N ALA A 192 -9.75 1.11 10.29
CA ALA A 192 -11.21 1.00 10.30
C ALA A 192 -11.62 -0.46 10.50
N ASP A 193 -12.87 -0.68 10.88
CA ASP A 193 -13.38 -2.05 11.06
C ASP A 193 -13.46 -2.76 9.70
N PHE A 194 -13.90 -2.04 8.67
CA PHE A 194 -13.97 -2.51 7.29
C PHE A 194 -13.32 -1.50 6.33
N VAL A 195 -12.70 -2.03 5.28
CA VAL A 195 -12.07 -1.21 4.23
C VAL A 195 -12.56 -1.64 2.86
N ILE A 196 -12.86 -0.67 2.01
CA ILE A 196 -13.09 -0.87 0.59
C ILE A 196 -11.98 -0.15 -0.16
N VAL A 197 -11.26 -0.84 -1.05
CA VAL A 197 -10.24 -0.26 -1.91
C VAL A 197 -10.78 -0.22 -3.33
N SER A 198 -10.92 0.98 -3.89
CA SER A 198 -11.36 1.20 -5.27
C SER A 198 -10.21 1.25 -6.27
N ASP A 199 -10.54 1.41 -7.54
CA ASP A 199 -9.60 1.72 -8.64
C ASP A 199 -8.60 0.61 -9.00
N LEU A 200 -8.91 -0.67 -8.68
CA LEU A 200 -8.07 -1.78 -9.12
C LEU A 200 -8.24 -2.02 -10.62
N LYS A 201 -7.67 -1.14 -11.42
CA LYS A 201 -7.64 -1.19 -12.89
C LYS A 201 -6.24 -0.88 -13.42
N SER A 202 -5.94 -1.34 -14.63
CA SER A 202 -4.72 -1.01 -15.36
C SER A 202 -4.94 0.30 -16.11
N ASP A 203 -4.52 1.42 -15.53
CA ASP A 203 -4.69 2.79 -16.04
C ASP A 203 -3.65 3.71 -15.39
N PHE A 204 -3.41 4.89 -15.99
CA PHE A 204 -2.54 5.92 -15.39
C PHE A 204 -2.94 6.25 -13.96
N PHE A 205 -4.24 6.34 -13.69
CA PHE A 205 -4.80 6.63 -12.36
C PHE A 205 -5.38 5.38 -11.68
N GLY A 206 -4.99 4.21 -12.14
CA GLY A 206 -5.37 2.94 -11.54
C GLY A 206 -4.55 2.58 -10.31
N PHE A 207 -4.74 1.35 -9.82
CA PHE A 207 -3.95 0.78 -8.74
C PHE A 207 -3.46 -0.63 -9.13
N PRO A 208 -2.16 -0.80 -9.42
CA PRO A 208 -1.06 0.16 -9.35
C PRO A 208 -1.16 1.27 -10.39
N SER A 209 -0.64 2.45 -10.06
CA SER A 209 -0.53 3.57 -10.99
C SER A 209 0.48 3.25 -12.09
N GLU A 210 0.16 3.66 -13.34
CA GLU A 210 1.07 3.57 -14.48
C GLU A 210 1.76 4.92 -14.78
N ILE A 211 1.65 5.91 -13.89
CA ILE A 211 2.35 7.18 -14.02
C ILE A 211 3.83 6.94 -13.74
N LEU A 212 4.66 7.29 -14.73
CA LEU A 212 6.10 7.28 -14.58
C LEU A 212 6.56 8.59 -13.93
N ASP A 213 7.57 8.50 -13.08
CA ASP A 213 8.22 9.69 -12.53
C ASP A 213 8.84 10.53 -13.65
N ASP A 214 8.76 11.86 -13.51
CA ASP A 214 9.47 12.78 -14.39
C ASP A 214 10.97 12.51 -14.28
N PRO A 215 11.70 12.35 -15.40
CA PRO A 215 13.15 12.12 -15.39
C PRO A 215 13.94 13.15 -14.57
N ILE A 216 13.43 14.39 -14.44
CA ILE A 216 14.05 15.43 -13.61
C ILE A 216 13.93 15.08 -12.11
N LEU A 217 12.80 14.49 -11.68
CA LEU A 217 12.62 14.07 -10.30
C LEU A 217 13.59 12.97 -9.92
N ASN A 218 13.93 12.08 -10.83
CA ASN A 218 14.91 11.00 -10.60
C ASN A 218 16.32 11.50 -10.29
N LEU A 219 16.64 12.78 -10.55
CA LEU A 219 17.91 13.40 -10.14
C LEU A 219 17.97 13.74 -8.64
N VAL A 220 16.83 13.84 -7.99
CA VAL A 220 16.72 14.27 -6.58
C VAL A 220 16.02 13.26 -5.67
N LEU A 221 15.30 12.30 -6.25
CA LEU A 221 14.69 11.21 -5.52
C LEU A 221 15.68 10.07 -5.32
N SER A 222 15.46 9.27 -4.29
CA SER A 222 16.20 8.01 -4.11
C SER A 222 15.95 7.08 -5.29
N GLU A 223 16.95 6.25 -5.62
CA GLU A 223 16.78 5.23 -6.65
C GLU A 223 15.62 4.29 -6.33
N GLU A 224 14.81 4.01 -7.36
CA GLU A 224 13.76 3.00 -7.24
C GLU A 224 14.34 1.61 -6.94
N ASP A 225 13.53 0.78 -6.31
CA ASP A 225 13.79 -0.65 -6.30
C ASP A 225 13.66 -1.21 -7.71
N TYR A 226 14.55 -2.14 -8.07
CA TYR A 226 14.47 -2.84 -9.37
C TYR A 226 13.24 -3.75 -9.51
N PHE A 227 12.54 -4.02 -8.40
CA PHE A 227 11.34 -4.84 -8.42
C PHE A 227 10.15 -4.02 -8.92
N GLN A 228 9.46 -4.58 -9.91
CA GLN A 228 8.33 -3.90 -10.56
C GLN A 228 7.27 -3.47 -9.55
N ASP A 229 6.80 -2.22 -9.70
CA ASP A 229 5.77 -1.62 -8.86
C ASP A 229 6.10 -1.66 -7.35
N SER A 230 7.38 -1.60 -6.97
CA SER A 230 7.80 -1.78 -5.57
C SER A 230 7.13 -0.81 -4.59
N GLU A 231 7.03 0.49 -4.93
CA GLU A 231 6.36 1.50 -4.11
C GLU A 231 4.83 1.30 -4.11
N GLU A 232 4.23 1.05 -5.27
CA GLU A 232 2.80 0.75 -5.40
C GLU A 232 2.43 -0.51 -4.62
N ARG A 233 3.32 -1.50 -4.57
CA ARG A 233 3.12 -2.72 -3.79
C ARG A 233 3.12 -2.44 -2.28
N ARG A 234 4.02 -1.57 -1.80
CA ARG A 234 4.00 -1.11 -0.40
C ARG A 234 2.72 -0.30 -0.10
N LEU A 235 2.33 0.56 -1.03
CA LEU A 235 1.09 1.32 -0.91
C LEU A 235 -0.14 0.40 -0.84
N PHE A 236 -0.18 -0.64 -1.66
CA PHE A 236 -1.27 -1.62 -1.64
C PHE A 236 -1.27 -2.45 -0.35
N TYR A 237 -0.09 -2.83 0.16
CA TYR A 237 0.03 -3.43 1.48
C TYR A 237 -0.55 -2.54 2.58
N VAL A 238 -0.28 -1.24 2.52
CA VAL A 238 -0.90 -0.27 3.46
C VAL A 238 -2.41 -0.32 3.34
N ALA A 239 -2.98 -0.29 2.13
CA ALA A 239 -4.43 -0.36 1.93
C ALA A 239 -5.04 -1.66 2.48
N LEU A 240 -4.42 -2.83 2.20
CA LEU A 240 -4.89 -4.13 2.68
C LEU A 240 -4.93 -4.23 4.20
N THR A 241 -4.00 -3.57 4.89
CA THR A 241 -3.79 -3.69 6.34
C THR A 241 -4.44 -2.57 7.16
N ARG A 242 -5.33 -1.77 6.57
CA ARG A 242 -6.11 -0.76 7.31
C ARG A 242 -7.32 -1.35 8.01
N ALA A 243 -7.83 -2.50 7.55
CA ALA A 243 -9.02 -3.13 8.08
C ALA A 243 -8.72 -4.01 9.32
N LYS A 244 -9.60 -3.95 10.33
CA LYS A 244 -9.58 -4.90 11.45
C LYS A 244 -10.24 -6.23 11.06
N HIS A 245 -11.35 -6.17 10.31
CA HIS A 245 -12.19 -7.32 10.02
C HIS A 245 -12.09 -7.78 8.58
N GLN A 246 -12.43 -6.93 7.60
CA GLN A 246 -12.46 -7.30 6.19
C GLN A 246 -11.95 -6.18 5.28
N THR A 247 -11.30 -6.59 4.20
CA THR A 247 -10.91 -5.69 3.10
C THR A 247 -11.61 -6.15 1.83
N HIS A 248 -12.32 -5.23 1.18
CA HIS A 248 -13.01 -5.44 -0.09
C HIS A 248 -12.32 -4.66 -1.20
N LEU A 249 -11.97 -5.34 -2.27
CA LEU A 249 -11.25 -4.81 -3.41
C LEU A 249 -12.20 -4.69 -4.60
N ILE A 250 -12.33 -3.50 -5.17
CA ILE A 250 -13.18 -3.23 -6.31
C ILE A 250 -12.32 -3.22 -7.57
N ALA A 251 -12.48 -4.22 -8.42
CA ALA A 251 -11.62 -4.47 -9.55
C ALA A 251 -12.37 -4.40 -10.89
N ASP A 252 -11.79 -3.69 -11.85
CA ASP A 252 -12.32 -3.57 -13.20
C ASP A 252 -12.07 -4.86 -13.99
N ALA A 253 -13.12 -5.49 -14.46
CA ALA A 253 -13.06 -6.73 -15.22
C ALA A 253 -12.60 -6.52 -16.67
N THR A 254 -12.83 -5.33 -17.23
CA THR A 254 -12.48 -5.00 -18.63
C THR A 254 -11.03 -4.57 -18.77
N CYS A 255 -10.48 -3.92 -17.72
CA CYS A 255 -9.10 -3.46 -17.67
C CYS A 255 -8.45 -3.85 -16.33
N PRO A 256 -8.24 -5.16 -16.08
CA PRO A 256 -7.89 -5.67 -14.76
C PRO A 256 -6.54 -5.17 -14.25
N SER A 257 -6.52 -4.72 -13.00
CA SER A 257 -5.30 -4.42 -12.26
C SER A 257 -4.38 -5.63 -12.15
N ARG A 258 -3.08 -5.42 -12.31
CA ARG A 258 -2.06 -6.47 -12.06
C ARG A 258 -2.14 -7.04 -10.65
N PHE A 259 -2.43 -6.21 -9.65
CA PHE A 259 -2.56 -6.66 -8.27
C PHE A 259 -3.81 -7.50 -8.05
N ALA A 260 -4.94 -7.14 -8.67
CA ALA A 260 -6.14 -7.96 -8.61
C ALA A 260 -5.93 -9.31 -9.30
N GLN A 261 -5.24 -9.34 -10.45
CA GLN A 261 -4.90 -10.58 -11.15
C GLN A 261 -3.93 -11.45 -10.32
N GLU A 262 -2.91 -10.86 -9.69
CA GLU A 262 -2.00 -11.58 -8.81
C GLU A 262 -2.75 -12.24 -7.65
N LEU A 263 -3.66 -11.53 -7.01
CA LEU A 263 -4.44 -12.05 -5.89
C LEU A 263 -5.42 -13.17 -6.30
N THR A 264 -5.90 -13.15 -7.54
CA THR A 264 -6.87 -14.14 -8.05
C THR A 264 -6.24 -15.34 -8.76
N ASN A 265 -4.92 -15.45 -8.82
CA ASN A 265 -4.21 -16.54 -9.50
C ASN A 265 -4.26 -17.92 -8.78
N GLY A 266 -5.08 -18.05 -7.75
CA GLY A 266 -5.25 -19.29 -6.96
C GLY A 266 -4.19 -19.51 -5.88
N LYS A 267 -3.22 -18.60 -5.74
CA LYS A 267 -2.17 -18.70 -4.72
C LYS A 267 -2.50 -18.01 -3.41
N TYR A 268 -3.51 -17.16 -3.39
CA TYR A 268 -3.91 -16.36 -2.24
C TYR A 268 -5.28 -16.79 -1.71
N PRO A 269 -5.48 -16.86 -0.38
CA PRO A 269 -6.77 -17.16 0.22
C PRO A 269 -7.68 -15.90 0.18
N VAL A 270 -8.28 -15.64 -0.97
CA VAL A 270 -9.21 -14.53 -1.20
C VAL A 270 -10.57 -15.06 -1.65
N SER A 271 -11.63 -14.32 -1.35
CA SER A 271 -12.97 -14.59 -1.83
C SER A 271 -13.24 -13.73 -3.07
N VAL A 272 -13.76 -14.33 -4.15
CA VAL A 272 -13.92 -13.63 -5.43
C VAL A 272 -15.38 -13.66 -5.86
N THR A 273 -15.92 -12.51 -6.25
CA THR A 273 -17.25 -12.34 -6.82
C THR A 273 -17.13 -11.76 -8.23
N GLY A 274 -17.77 -12.38 -9.19
CA GLY A 274 -17.58 -12.07 -10.61
C GLY A 274 -16.29 -12.66 -11.17
N ASN A 275 -16.01 -12.37 -12.41
CA ASN A 275 -14.79 -12.77 -13.11
C ASN A 275 -14.30 -11.62 -13.97
N PRO A 276 -12.97 -11.49 -14.15
CA PRO A 276 -12.46 -10.63 -15.22
C PRO A 276 -12.93 -11.17 -16.57
N ASP A 277 -13.06 -10.31 -17.55
CA ASP A 277 -13.30 -10.74 -18.92
C ASP A 277 -12.24 -11.76 -19.31
N SER A 278 -12.64 -12.78 -20.12
CA SER A 278 -11.73 -13.82 -20.58
C SER A 278 -10.60 -13.16 -21.40
N ASN A 279 -9.54 -12.81 -20.72
CA ASN A 279 -8.42 -12.13 -21.33
C ASN A 279 -7.78 -13.04 -22.37
N LYS A 280 -7.61 -12.52 -23.58
CA LYS A 280 -6.88 -13.22 -24.64
C LYS A 280 -5.47 -13.50 -24.15
N LYS A 281 -5.05 -14.76 -24.16
CA LYS A 281 -3.65 -15.11 -23.83
C LYS A 281 -2.70 -14.34 -24.75
N CYS A 282 -1.61 -13.88 -24.20
CA CYS A 282 -0.58 -13.23 -24.99
C CYS A 282 0.04 -14.25 -25.97
N PRO A 283 0.09 -13.96 -27.27
CA PRO A 283 0.73 -14.88 -28.22
C PRO A 283 2.25 -14.91 -28.11
N ALA A 284 2.84 -13.94 -27.41
CA ALA A 284 4.30 -13.79 -27.29
C ALA A 284 4.88 -14.41 -26.00
N CYS A 285 4.07 -14.56 -24.94
CA CYS A 285 4.50 -15.21 -23.69
C CYS A 285 3.42 -16.18 -23.20
N SER A 286 3.82 -17.26 -22.49
CA SER A 286 2.94 -18.39 -22.14
C SER A 286 1.90 -18.05 -21.05
N ASP A 287 2.17 -17.05 -20.23
CA ASP A 287 1.47 -16.72 -18.99
C ASP A 287 0.94 -15.28 -18.92
N GLY A 288 1.27 -14.45 -19.92
CA GLY A 288 0.72 -13.10 -20.03
C GLY A 288 -0.67 -13.07 -20.63
N VAL A 289 -1.42 -12.04 -20.27
CA VAL A 289 -2.76 -11.71 -20.84
C VAL A 289 -2.68 -10.39 -21.61
N LEU A 290 -3.48 -10.29 -22.66
CA LEU A 290 -3.61 -9.06 -23.42
C LEU A 290 -4.62 -8.15 -22.71
N LEU A 291 -4.16 -6.99 -22.26
CA LEU A 291 -5.00 -5.94 -21.71
C LEU A 291 -5.37 -4.94 -22.79
N LYS A 292 -6.64 -4.57 -22.85
CA LYS A 292 -7.12 -3.49 -23.71
C LYS A 292 -6.68 -2.16 -23.08
N LYS A 293 -5.97 -1.34 -23.82
CA LYS A 293 -5.52 -0.01 -23.42
C LYS A 293 -5.99 1.04 -24.42
N THR A 294 -6.20 2.26 -23.93
CA THR A 294 -6.51 3.41 -24.77
C THR A 294 -5.29 4.30 -24.89
N GLY A 295 -4.77 4.48 -26.09
CA GLY A 295 -3.65 5.37 -26.38
C GLY A 295 -4.07 6.57 -27.22
N MET A 296 -3.13 7.44 -27.55
CA MET A 296 -3.35 8.66 -28.33
C MET A 296 -3.94 8.39 -29.74
N PHE A 297 -3.73 7.18 -30.28
CA PHE A 297 -4.21 6.76 -31.59
C PHE A 297 -5.41 5.78 -31.54
N GLY A 298 -6.04 5.61 -30.38
CA GLY A 298 -7.16 4.71 -30.16
C GLY A 298 -6.86 3.53 -29.25
N GLU A 299 -7.75 2.55 -29.24
CA GLU A 299 -7.62 1.36 -28.40
C GLU A 299 -6.60 0.38 -28.99
N TYR A 300 -5.79 -0.22 -28.12
CA TYR A 300 -4.84 -1.26 -28.50
C TYR A 300 -4.76 -2.33 -27.40
N TYR A 301 -4.18 -3.49 -27.73
CA TYR A 301 -3.93 -4.54 -26.77
C TYR A 301 -2.43 -4.58 -26.42
N SER A 302 -2.11 -4.54 -25.13
CA SER A 302 -0.77 -4.70 -24.59
C SER A 302 -0.70 -5.96 -23.73
N CYS A 303 0.41 -6.69 -23.79
CA CYS A 303 0.62 -7.79 -22.87
C CYS A 303 0.81 -7.25 -21.45
N TYR A 304 0.19 -7.91 -20.47
CA TYR A 304 0.38 -7.64 -19.05
C TYR A 304 1.87 -7.67 -18.63
N ASN A 305 2.64 -8.60 -19.19
CA ASN A 305 4.08 -8.75 -18.89
C ASN A 305 4.97 -7.80 -19.72
N PHE A 306 4.44 -6.88 -20.51
CA PHE A 306 5.24 -5.95 -21.31
C PHE A 306 5.55 -4.66 -20.52
N PRO A 307 6.78 -4.14 -20.59
CA PRO A 307 8.00 -4.72 -21.19
C PRO A 307 8.65 -5.78 -20.30
N VAL A 308 9.04 -6.90 -20.90
CA VAL A 308 9.85 -7.94 -20.25
C VAL A 308 11.29 -7.72 -20.71
#